data_7216e145c0a870e44ee769caf19ee659
#
_entry.id   7216e145c0a870e44ee769caf19ee659
#
_cell.length_a   1.000
_cell.length_b   1.000
_cell.length_c   1.000
_cell.angle_alpha   90.00
_cell.angle_beta   90.00
_cell.angle_gamma   90.00
#
_symmetry.space_group_name_H-M   'P 1'
#
loop_
_entity.id
_entity.type
_entity.pdbx_description
1 polymer ?
#
loop_
_entity_poly.entity_id
_entity_poly.type
_entity_poly.pdbx_seq_one_letter_code
_entity_poly.pdbx_strand_id
1 'polypeptide(L)' 'MDFDAYSSEVLEWLEGVRKNRGVDAEKTLMLCKNIRDYARERDDEKLLGYAYYYSGETYYLLNDVDKLFRNLSCSLPY' A
#
# COMPACT_ATOMS: atom_id res chain seq x y z
N MET A 1 2.74 -7.54 13.76
CA MET A 1 2.28 -8.17 12.51
C MET A 1 3.44 -8.87 11.85
N ASP A 2 3.22 -10.09 11.46
CA ASP A 2 4.29 -10.93 10.92
C ASP A 2 4.15 -11.11 9.42
N PHE A 3 5.05 -10.52 8.65
CA PHE A 3 5.07 -10.66 7.21
C PHE A 3 6.02 -11.76 6.73
N ASP A 4 6.62 -12.50 7.64
CA ASP A 4 7.59 -13.55 7.30
C ASP A 4 6.97 -14.70 6.50
N ALA A 5 5.66 -14.86 6.58
CA ALA A 5 4.93 -15.88 5.84
C ALA A 5 4.75 -15.55 4.36
N TYR A 6 5.02 -14.31 3.97
CA TYR A 6 4.86 -13.88 2.58
C TYR A 6 6.09 -14.24 1.75
N SER A 7 5.88 -14.33 0.42
CA SER A 7 6.99 -14.61 -0.50
C SER A 7 8.02 -13.48 -0.47
N SER A 8 9.24 -13.78 -0.93
CA SER A 8 10.29 -12.76 -0.99
C SER A 8 9.90 -11.59 -1.89
N GLU A 9 9.10 -11.83 -2.93
CA GLU A 9 8.61 -10.79 -3.81
C GLU A 9 7.73 -9.79 -3.05
N VAL A 10 6.81 -10.29 -2.23
CA VAL A 10 5.95 -9.44 -1.40
C VAL A 10 6.78 -8.68 -0.39
N LEU A 11 7.75 -9.32 0.24
CA LEU A 11 8.63 -8.67 1.21
C LEU A 11 9.44 -7.55 0.55
N GLU A 12 9.87 -7.73 -0.69
CA GLU A 12 10.53 -6.68 -1.46
C GLU A 12 9.61 -5.48 -1.69
N TRP A 13 8.35 -5.73 -2.03
CA TRP A 13 7.38 -4.65 -2.21
C TRP A 13 7.18 -3.86 -0.92
N LEU A 14 7.02 -4.56 0.20
CA LEU A 14 6.85 -3.92 1.50
C LEU A 14 8.06 -3.08 1.87
N GLU A 15 9.25 -3.61 1.66
CA GLU A 15 10.50 -2.89 1.89
C GLU A 15 10.60 -1.67 0.97
N GLY A 16 10.23 -1.84 -0.30
CA GLY A 16 10.25 -0.74 -1.27
C GLY A 16 9.32 0.40 -0.88
N VAL A 17 8.13 0.09 -0.37
CA VAL A 17 7.22 1.11 0.12
C VAL A 17 7.85 1.89 1.26
N ARG A 18 8.46 1.20 2.21
CA ARG A 18 9.13 1.85 3.34
C ARG A 18 10.25 2.77 2.89
N LYS A 19 11.04 2.33 1.91
CA LYS A 19 12.19 3.10 1.42
C LYS A 19 11.79 4.30 0.57
N ASN A 20 10.74 4.16 -0.21
CA ASN A 20 10.34 5.19 -1.17
C ASN A 20 9.26 6.13 -0.63
N ARG A 21 8.69 5.81 0.49
CA ARG A 21 7.67 6.61 1.16
C ARG A 21 8.20 8.00 1.43
N GLY A 22 7.52 9.00 0.85
CA GLY A 22 7.94 10.39 1.00
C GLY A 22 9.13 10.81 0.15
N VAL A 23 9.71 9.88 -0.62
CA VAL A 23 10.86 10.14 -1.49
C VAL A 23 10.47 10.01 -2.96
N ASP A 24 9.84 8.90 -3.32
CA ASP A 24 9.41 8.62 -4.70
C ASP A 24 7.94 8.18 -4.67
N ALA A 25 7.05 9.12 -4.93
CA ALA A 25 5.61 8.87 -4.87
C ALA A 25 5.15 7.90 -5.95
N GLU A 26 5.64 8.04 -7.17
CA GLU A 26 5.26 7.15 -8.28
C GLU A 26 5.63 5.71 -7.98
N LYS A 27 6.85 5.49 -7.52
CA LYS A 27 7.31 4.14 -7.20
C LYS A 27 6.53 3.56 -6.02
N THR A 28 6.25 4.38 -5.01
CA THR A 28 5.45 3.96 -3.86
C THR A 28 4.06 3.52 -4.30
N LEU A 29 3.40 4.29 -5.17
CA LEU A 29 2.07 3.95 -5.66
C LEU A 29 2.09 2.68 -6.51
N MET A 30 3.11 2.48 -7.32
CA MET A 30 3.28 1.28 -8.12
C MET A 30 3.41 0.05 -7.22
N LEU A 31 4.23 0.14 -6.18
CA LEU A 31 4.41 -0.96 -5.23
C LEU A 31 3.12 -1.24 -4.46
N CYS A 32 2.41 -0.20 -4.05
CA CYS A 32 1.13 -0.37 -3.38
C CYS A 32 0.10 -1.06 -4.29
N LYS A 33 0.11 -0.75 -5.58
CA LYS A 33 -0.76 -1.41 -6.54
C LYS A 33 -0.44 -2.90 -6.62
N ASN A 34 0.82 -3.26 -6.69
CA ASN A 34 1.25 -4.65 -6.72
C ASN A 34 0.81 -5.41 -5.47
N ILE A 35 0.99 -4.79 -4.32
CA ILE A 35 0.56 -5.36 -3.04
C ILE A 35 -0.95 -5.53 -3.01
N ARG A 36 -1.69 -4.53 -3.46
CA ARG A 36 -3.15 -4.57 -3.49
C ARG A 36 -3.66 -5.71 -4.37
N ASP A 37 -3.12 -5.85 -5.56
CA ASP A 37 -3.56 -6.89 -6.50
C ASP A 37 -3.27 -8.28 -5.94
N TYR A 38 -2.11 -8.46 -5.34
CA TYR A 38 -1.73 -9.70 -4.66
C TYR A 38 -2.68 -10.00 -3.51
N ALA A 39 -2.98 -8.98 -2.68
CA ALA A 39 -3.83 -9.14 -1.53
C ALA A 39 -5.27 -9.50 -1.91
N ARG A 40 -5.79 -8.88 -2.97
CA ARG A 40 -7.14 -9.19 -3.46
C ARG A 40 -7.26 -10.61 -3.95
N GLU A 41 -6.24 -11.08 -4.65
CA GLU A 41 -6.22 -12.44 -5.18
C GLU A 41 -6.24 -13.47 -4.05
N ARG A 42 -5.67 -13.15 -2.90
CA ARG A 42 -5.58 -14.05 -1.75
C ARG A 42 -6.51 -13.73 -0.61
N ASP A 43 -7.36 -12.73 -0.78
CA ASP A 43 -8.29 -12.28 0.27
C ASP A 43 -7.56 -11.88 1.55
N ASP A 44 -6.40 -11.26 1.42
CA ASP A 44 -5.58 -10.85 2.55
C ASP A 44 -5.94 -9.43 2.98
N GLU A 45 -6.81 -9.30 3.95
CA GLU A 45 -7.31 -8.02 4.42
C GLU A 45 -6.22 -7.14 5.03
N LYS A 46 -5.27 -7.74 5.74
CA LYS A 46 -4.17 -6.98 6.37
C LYS A 46 -3.29 -6.34 5.31
N LEU A 47 -2.94 -7.11 4.31
CA LEU A 47 -2.07 -6.64 3.24
C LEU A 47 -2.80 -5.60 2.38
N LEU A 48 -4.09 -5.82 2.14
CA LEU A 48 -4.92 -4.89 1.39
C LEU A 48 -5.04 -3.55 2.14
N GLY A 49 -5.25 -3.59 3.44
CA GLY A 49 -5.28 -2.39 4.27
C GLY A 49 -3.96 -1.64 4.25
N TYR A 50 -2.85 -2.37 4.29
CA TYR A 50 -1.52 -1.79 4.18
C TYR A 50 -1.37 -1.00 2.87
N ALA A 51 -1.76 -1.62 1.75
CA ALA A 51 -1.65 -0.98 0.44
C ALA A 51 -2.50 0.30 0.35
N TYR A 52 -3.73 0.24 0.84
CA TYR A 52 -4.61 1.41 0.84
C TYR A 52 -4.11 2.52 1.76
N TYR A 53 -3.59 2.14 2.93
CA TYR A 53 -3.06 3.13 3.87
C TYR A 53 -1.91 3.92 3.25
N TYR A 54 -0.94 3.23 2.68
CA TYR A 54 0.23 3.90 2.12
C TYR A 54 -0.07 4.61 0.80
N SER A 55 -1.03 4.11 0.04
CA SER A 55 -1.53 4.83 -1.13
C SER A 55 -2.17 6.15 -0.72
N GLY A 56 -3.01 6.12 0.32
CA GLY A 56 -3.65 7.32 0.85
C GLY A 56 -2.64 8.33 1.37
N GLU A 57 -1.64 7.85 2.12
CA GLU A 57 -0.57 8.71 2.61
C GLU A 57 0.19 9.37 1.46
N THR A 58 0.48 8.61 0.41
CA THR A 58 1.21 9.12 -0.75
C THR A 58 0.40 10.19 -1.48
N TYR A 59 -0.91 9.98 -1.65
CA TYR A 59 -1.77 11.00 -2.26
C TYR A 59 -1.86 12.24 -1.38
N TYR A 60 -1.84 12.08 -0.08
CA TYR A 60 -1.80 13.22 0.83
C TYR A 60 -0.53 14.05 0.61
N LEU A 61 0.62 13.38 0.48
CA LEU A 61 1.88 14.05 0.22
C LEU A 61 1.91 14.74 -1.14
N LEU A 62 1.11 14.25 -2.09
CA LEU A 62 0.95 14.86 -3.41
C LEU A 62 -0.16 15.91 -3.43
N ASN A 63 -0.80 16.17 -2.29
CA ASN A 63 -1.93 17.10 -2.15
C ASN A 63 -3.15 16.71 -3.01
N ASP A 64 -3.38 15.41 -3.18
CA ASP A 64 -4.53 14.89 -3.91
C ASP A 64 -5.60 14.44 -2.91
N VAL A 65 -6.40 15.40 -2.45
CA VAL A 65 -7.34 15.20 -1.35
C VAL A 65 -8.44 14.20 -1.72
N ASP A 66 -8.96 14.27 -2.94
CA ASP A 66 -10.04 13.39 -3.37
C ASP A 66 -9.62 11.92 -3.33
N LYS A 67 -8.45 11.63 -3.85
CA LYS A 67 -7.91 10.26 -3.85
C LYS A 67 -7.53 9.82 -2.44
N LEU A 68 -7.08 10.75 -1.61
CA LEU A 68 -6.79 10.47 -0.21
C LEU A 68 -8.04 9.93 0.51
N PHE A 69 -9.16 10.63 0.40
CA PHE A 69 -10.40 10.20 1.04
C PHE A 69 -10.84 8.84 0.54
N ARG A 70 -10.74 8.59 -0.76
CA ARG A 70 -11.12 7.31 -1.33
C ARG A 70 -10.29 6.16 -0.76
N ASN A 71 -8.97 6.33 -0.69
CA ASN A 71 -8.08 5.28 -0.20
C ASN A 71 -8.24 5.05 1.29
N LEU A 72 -8.41 6.09 2.08
CA LEU A 72 -8.62 5.94 3.52
C LEU A 72 -9.94 5.23 3.81
N SER A 73 -11.00 5.55 3.07
CA SER A 73 -12.27 4.86 3.21
C SER A 73 -12.15 3.36 2.92
N CYS A 74 -11.36 3.01 1.92
CA CYS A 74 -11.12 1.60 1.59
C CYS A 74 -10.28 0.89 2.63
N SER A 75 -9.38 1.58 3.33
CA SER A 75 -8.49 0.96 4.32
C SER A 75 -9.11 0.82 5.70
N LEU A 76 -10.07 1.66 6.06
CA LEU A 76 -10.65 1.67 7.40
C LEU A 76 -11.22 0.33 7.86
N PRO A 77 -11.88 -0.49 7.01
CA PRO A 77 -12.38 -1.80 7.44
C PRO A 77 -11.28 -2.82 7.72
N TYR A 78 -10.09 -2.55 7.31
CA TYR A 78 -8.96 -3.47 7.42
C TYR A 78 -8.04 -3.09 8.57
#